data_34e8ffeacd5105324e44a399e39921fc
#
_entry.id   34e8ffeacd5105324e44a399e39921fc
#
_cell.length_a   1.000
_cell.length_b   1.000
_cell.length_c   1.000
_cell.angle_alpha   90.00
_cell.angle_beta   90.00
_cell.angle_gamma   90.00
#
_symmetry.space_group_name_H-M   'P 1'
#
loop_
_entity.id
_entity.type
_entity.pdbx_description
1 polymer ?
#
loop_
_entity_poly.entity_id
_entity_poly.type
_entity_poly.pdbx_seq_one_letter_code
_entity_poly.pdbx_strand_id
1 'polypeptide(L)'
;MIVVGEKINGSIPAAARAIARRDADWIRDMARRQAEAGADFIDVCASVEFEELETLRWMIDQVQSVTDTPISIDSPSTETLARAYQFCRRPGLFNSVSMEKTKEVDRIFGIMRENPGWEVIAMLSDDDGIPKCAADRLKVLDGIMRKAEAYGIDPFRIHIDPIVEAEAYIDPEQEDGPGIAMVTKVADEIRSRYPALHITSAISNISHGLPARKYMNYSFAVLMLAHGLDSAILDPLDRGLLAVADGAGKLLAFPEDRRQDLAAAVQKSGAESCGFPLSERGVSEQEGRKYAEMAAVALAMKRLGAGVDAMNLNDVDRDVLGAAYAAAALLGLEEEGSCVEYVDAYKSGLFGTKKKE
;
A
#
# COMPACT_ATOMS: atom_id res chain seq x y z
N MET A 1 6.36 -6.14 7.32
CA MET A 1 5.86 -4.95 6.58
C MET A 1 5.17 -4.04 7.58
N ILE A 2 5.50 -2.76 7.59
CA ILE A 2 4.82 -1.73 8.41
C ILE A 2 3.42 -1.50 7.81
N VAL A 3 2.39 -1.51 8.66
CA VAL A 3 0.99 -1.37 8.25
C VAL A 3 0.41 -0.06 8.77
N VAL A 4 0.04 0.83 7.85
CA VAL A 4 -0.67 2.09 8.14
C VAL A 4 -2.15 1.87 7.83
N GLY A 5 -2.99 1.84 8.87
CA GLY A 5 -4.40 1.46 8.76
C GLY A 5 -5.28 2.61 8.27
N GLU A 6 -5.86 2.49 7.07
CA GLU A 6 -6.51 3.58 6.31
C GLU A 6 -8.00 3.81 6.62
N LYS A 7 -8.61 3.12 7.59
CA LYS A 7 -10.09 3.13 7.72
C LYS A 7 -10.70 4.39 8.32
N ILE A 8 -9.92 5.23 9.01
CA ILE A 8 -10.41 6.48 9.62
C ILE A 8 -10.06 7.65 8.70
N ASN A 9 -10.58 7.61 7.49
CA ASN A 9 -10.30 8.59 6.44
C ASN A 9 -11.61 9.14 5.88
N GLY A 10 -11.78 10.46 5.90
CA GLY A 10 -12.98 11.16 5.47
C GLY A 10 -13.32 10.99 3.97
N SER A 11 -12.41 10.46 3.16
CA SER A 11 -12.72 10.05 1.78
C SER A 11 -13.54 8.75 1.70
N ILE A 12 -13.54 7.96 2.78
CA ILE A 12 -14.32 6.72 2.87
C ILE A 12 -15.74 7.03 3.32
N PRO A 13 -16.80 6.66 2.57
CA PRO A 13 -18.16 7.10 2.88
C PRO A 13 -18.68 6.77 4.29
N ALA A 14 -18.22 5.66 4.88
CA ALA A 14 -18.59 5.30 6.25
C ALA A 14 -17.92 6.21 7.28
N ALA A 15 -16.61 6.46 7.12
CA ALA A 15 -15.83 7.35 7.96
C ALA A 15 -16.30 8.80 7.82
N ALA A 16 -16.55 9.28 6.59
CA ALA A 16 -17.10 10.61 6.32
C ALA A 16 -18.39 10.87 7.10
N ARG A 17 -19.33 9.91 7.10
CA ARG A 17 -20.57 10.01 7.87
C ARG A 17 -20.34 10.07 9.38
N ALA A 18 -19.41 9.26 9.88
CA ALA A 18 -19.08 9.24 11.29
C ALA A 18 -18.40 10.55 11.73
N ILE A 19 -17.48 11.07 10.93
CA ILE A 19 -16.78 12.34 11.17
C ILE A 19 -17.78 13.50 11.19
N ALA A 20 -18.64 13.60 10.16
CA ALA A 20 -19.64 14.66 10.05
C ALA A 20 -20.65 14.68 11.24
N ARG A 21 -20.94 13.50 11.81
CA ARG A 21 -21.85 13.36 12.96
C ARG A 21 -21.14 13.41 14.31
N ARG A 22 -19.82 13.54 14.32
CA ARG A 22 -19.01 13.42 15.56
C ARG A 22 -19.29 12.10 16.30
N ASP A 23 -19.46 10.99 15.55
CA ASP A 23 -19.72 9.66 16.09
C ASP A 23 -18.45 9.07 16.71
N ALA A 24 -18.26 9.39 17.99
CA ALA A 24 -17.09 8.98 18.75
C ALA A 24 -16.99 7.45 18.88
N ASP A 25 -18.12 6.77 19.01
CA ASP A 25 -18.13 5.32 19.22
C ASP A 25 -17.68 4.58 17.95
N TRP A 26 -18.09 5.06 16.77
CA TRP A 26 -17.62 4.53 15.50
C TRP A 26 -16.10 4.70 15.33
N ILE A 27 -15.57 5.91 15.63
CA ILE A 27 -14.12 6.18 15.52
C ILE A 27 -13.34 5.27 16.47
N ARG A 28 -13.78 5.14 17.72
CA ARG A 28 -13.14 4.28 18.73
C ARG A 28 -13.17 2.80 18.34
N ASP A 29 -14.33 2.32 17.87
CA ASP A 29 -14.45 0.93 17.43
C ASP A 29 -13.51 0.65 16.25
N MET A 30 -13.50 1.52 15.25
CA MET A 30 -12.64 1.36 14.08
C MET A 30 -11.16 1.42 14.45
N ALA A 31 -10.74 2.32 15.34
CA ALA A 31 -9.37 2.40 15.84
C ALA A 31 -8.95 1.12 16.55
N ARG A 32 -9.78 0.62 17.47
CA ARG A 32 -9.51 -0.64 18.20
C ARG A 32 -9.36 -1.82 17.23
N ARG A 33 -10.28 -1.97 16.29
CA ARG A 33 -10.26 -3.07 15.32
C ARG A 33 -9.03 -3.04 14.43
N GLN A 34 -8.58 -1.87 13.97
CA GLN A 34 -7.35 -1.73 13.19
C GLN A 34 -6.12 -2.08 14.03
N ALA A 35 -6.06 -1.63 15.28
CA ALA A 35 -4.98 -1.96 16.20
C ALA A 35 -4.92 -3.47 16.48
N GLU A 36 -6.07 -4.10 16.77
CA GLU A 36 -6.19 -5.55 17.00
C GLU A 36 -5.83 -6.38 15.74
N ALA A 37 -6.05 -5.82 14.54
CA ALA A 37 -5.65 -6.42 13.28
C ALA A 37 -4.14 -6.29 12.97
N GLY A 38 -3.38 -5.58 13.83
CA GLY A 38 -1.93 -5.44 13.75
C GLY A 38 -1.48 -4.25 12.89
N ALA A 39 -2.24 -3.16 12.87
CA ALA A 39 -1.76 -1.90 12.33
C ALA A 39 -0.66 -1.32 13.23
N ASP A 40 0.47 -0.91 12.61
CA ASP A 40 1.57 -0.24 13.29
C ASP A 40 1.27 1.25 13.51
N PHE A 41 0.50 1.84 12.60
CA PHE A 41 -0.04 3.19 12.69
C PHE A 41 -1.54 3.21 12.35
N ILE A 42 -2.30 4.06 13.04
CA ILE A 42 -3.69 4.36 12.67
C ILE A 42 -3.70 5.68 11.90
N ASP A 43 -4.01 5.62 10.61
CA ASP A 43 -4.13 6.82 9.79
C ASP A 43 -5.42 7.56 10.10
N VAL A 44 -5.29 8.88 10.29
CA VAL A 44 -6.39 9.77 10.67
C VAL A 44 -6.43 10.94 9.70
N CYS A 45 -7.42 10.94 8.81
CA CYS A 45 -7.64 11.95 7.79
C CYS A 45 -9.02 12.59 7.95
N ALA A 46 -9.07 13.87 8.24
CA ALA A 46 -10.33 14.60 8.34
C ALA A 46 -10.95 14.89 6.97
N SER A 47 -10.15 14.91 5.92
CA SER A 47 -10.37 15.36 4.53
C SER A 47 -11.40 16.51 4.37
N VAL A 48 -11.08 17.49 3.57
CA VAL A 48 -11.91 18.57 3.01
C VAL A 48 -12.98 19.29 3.90
N GLU A 49 -13.15 18.93 5.16
CA GLU A 49 -14.11 19.59 6.02
C GLU A 49 -13.55 20.92 6.54
N PHE A 50 -14.40 21.92 6.62
CA PHE A 50 -14.09 23.16 7.29
C PHE A 50 -13.65 22.89 8.73
N GLU A 51 -12.59 23.54 9.18
CA GLU A 51 -11.99 23.31 10.51
C GLU A 51 -11.24 21.96 10.65
N GLU A 52 -10.46 21.60 9.62
CA GLU A 52 -9.68 20.37 9.58
C GLU A 52 -8.90 20.10 10.87
N LEU A 53 -8.22 21.12 11.41
CA LEU A 53 -7.37 20.96 12.60
C LEU A 53 -8.17 20.56 13.85
N GLU A 54 -9.35 21.16 14.07
CA GLU A 54 -10.22 20.80 15.21
C GLU A 54 -10.82 19.41 15.04
N THR A 55 -11.14 19.05 13.79
CA THR A 55 -11.64 17.71 13.46
C THR A 55 -10.58 16.67 13.71
N LEU A 56 -9.34 16.89 13.23
CA LEU A 56 -8.21 16.03 13.52
C LEU A 56 -7.95 15.89 15.02
N ARG A 57 -7.96 16.99 15.77
CA ARG A 57 -7.80 16.95 17.23
C ARG A 57 -8.83 16.02 17.87
N TRP A 58 -10.10 16.20 17.52
CA TRP A 58 -11.16 15.36 18.07
C TRP A 58 -10.97 13.89 17.68
N MET A 59 -10.64 13.58 16.41
CA MET A 59 -10.41 12.21 15.96
C MET A 59 -9.22 11.58 16.69
N ILE A 60 -8.10 12.29 16.79
CA ILE A 60 -6.90 11.87 17.50
C ILE A 60 -7.24 11.55 18.97
N ASP A 61 -8.00 12.41 19.64
CA ASP A 61 -8.44 12.16 21.03
C ASP A 61 -9.28 10.88 21.15
N GLN A 62 -10.19 10.63 20.18
CA GLN A 62 -10.99 9.40 20.17
C GLN A 62 -10.12 8.15 19.97
N VAL A 63 -9.21 8.17 19.00
CA VAL A 63 -8.29 7.05 18.73
C VAL A 63 -7.45 6.74 19.95
N GLN A 64 -6.78 7.74 20.51
CA GLN A 64 -5.90 7.60 21.69
C GLN A 64 -6.64 7.19 22.98
N SER A 65 -7.98 7.31 23.02
CA SER A 65 -8.76 6.87 24.18
C SER A 65 -8.91 5.35 24.26
N VAL A 66 -8.63 4.61 23.17
CA VAL A 66 -8.91 3.16 23.06
C VAL A 66 -7.73 2.32 22.62
N THR A 67 -6.66 2.93 22.13
CA THR A 67 -5.43 2.22 21.74
C THR A 67 -4.20 3.08 21.95
N ASP A 68 -3.08 2.43 22.18
CA ASP A 68 -1.74 3.04 22.24
C ASP A 68 -1.00 2.99 20.88
N THR A 69 -1.63 2.45 19.85
CA THR A 69 -1.05 2.41 18.49
C THR A 69 -0.76 3.84 18.02
N PRO A 70 0.46 4.13 17.55
CA PRO A 70 0.83 5.44 17.02
C PRO A 70 -0.11 5.92 15.92
N ILE A 71 -0.24 7.24 15.80
CA ILE A 71 -1.11 7.87 14.81
C ILE A 71 -0.30 8.29 13.60
N SER A 72 -0.80 7.98 12.41
CA SER A 72 -0.46 8.64 11.16
C SER A 72 -1.42 9.81 10.97
N ILE A 73 -0.87 11.03 10.92
CA ILE A 73 -1.68 12.24 10.70
C ILE A 73 -1.70 12.50 9.20
N ASP A 74 -2.86 12.34 8.57
CA ASP A 74 -3.04 12.57 7.14
C ASP A 74 -3.68 13.94 6.88
N SER A 75 -2.92 14.82 6.25
CA SER A 75 -3.37 16.14 5.83
C SER A 75 -2.64 16.61 4.57
N PRO A 76 -3.33 17.25 3.63
CA PRO A 76 -2.70 17.89 2.47
C PRO A 76 -1.92 19.16 2.84
N SER A 77 -2.03 19.65 4.09
CA SER A 77 -1.41 20.87 4.59
C SER A 77 -0.33 20.59 5.61
N THR A 78 0.91 20.93 5.30
CA THR A 78 2.02 20.87 6.28
C THR A 78 1.83 21.81 7.47
N GLU A 79 1.06 22.89 7.33
CA GLU A 79 0.69 23.72 8.46
C GLU A 79 -0.22 22.96 9.44
N THR A 80 -1.21 22.25 8.92
CA THR A 80 -2.06 21.38 9.72
C THR A 80 -1.24 20.29 10.41
N LEU A 81 -0.38 19.59 9.68
CA LEU A 81 0.53 18.57 10.24
C LEU A 81 1.38 19.14 11.38
N ALA A 82 2.01 20.31 11.15
CA ALA A 82 2.88 21.00 12.10
C ALA A 82 2.16 21.51 13.36
N ARG A 83 0.85 21.47 13.38
CA ARG A 83 0.03 21.80 14.56
C ARG A 83 -0.60 20.55 15.18
N ALA A 84 -1.06 19.63 14.35
CA ALA A 84 -1.79 18.44 14.78
C ALA A 84 -0.92 17.45 15.55
N TYR A 85 0.39 17.34 15.25
CA TYR A 85 1.30 16.41 15.95
C TYR A 85 1.33 16.64 17.47
N GLN A 86 1.08 17.88 17.91
CA GLN A 86 1.04 18.23 19.33
C GLN A 86 -0.16 17.62 20.09
N PHE A 87 -1.16 17.12 19.38
CA PHE A 87 -2.29 16.42 19.97
C PHE A 87 -1.99 14.93 20.23
N CYS A 88 -0.94 14.42 19.62
CA CYS A 88 -0.53 13.03 19.78
C CYS A 88 0.25 12.84 21.08
N ARG A 89 -0.14 11.83 21.87
CA ARG A 89 0.54 11.48 23.13
C ARG A 89 1.86 10.78 22.91
N ARG A 90 2.05 10.17 21.75
CA ARG A 90 3.26 9.44 21.32
C ARG A 90 3.72 9.93 19.95
N PRO A 91 5.01 9.79 19.64
CA PRO A 91 5.46 9.98 18.27
C PRO A 91 4.70 9.09 17.30
N GLY A 92 4.50 9.57 16.10
CA GLY A 92 3.74 8.92 15.04
C GLY A 92 4.33 9.21 13.66
N LEU A 93 3.47 9.26 12.67
CA LEU A 93 3.83 9.40 11.27
C LEU A 93 3.15 10.65 10.69
N PHE A 94 3.91 11.50 10.00
CA PHE A 94 3.36 12.59 9.19
C PHE A 94 3.01 12.05 7.79
N ASN A 95 1.77 12.17 7.38
CA ASN A 95 1.26 11.77 6.08
C ASN A 95 0.62 12.98 5.40
N SER A 96 1.26 13.70 4.50
CA SER A 96 2.58 13.50 3.93
C SER A 96 3.27 14.85 3.63
N VAL A 97 4.51 14.78 3.24
CA VAL A 97 5.27 15.91 2.66
C VAL A 97 5.67 15.62 1.23
N SER A 98 6.05 16.65 0.49
CA SER A 98 6.63 16.55 -0.86
C SER A 98 7.53 17.74 -1.13
N MET A 99 8.06 17.85 -2.35
CA MET A 99 8.78 19.04 -2.79
C MET A 99 7.88 20.19 -3.27
N GLU A 100 6.56 20.02 -3.16
CA GLU A 100 5.59 21.09 -3.41
C GLU A 100 5.67 22.17 -2.32
N LYS A 101 5.49 23.44 -2.69
CA LYS A 101 5.47 24.57 -1.74
C LYS A 101 4.40 24.46 -0.66
N THR A 102 3.31 23.82 -0.97
CA THR A 102 2.19 23.59 -0.02
C THR A 102 2.46 22.46 0.95
N LYS A 103 3.41 21.58 0.63
CA LYS A 103 3.78 20.39 1.41
C LYS A 103 5.24 20.42 1.87
N GLU A 104 5.65 21.54 2.43
CA GLU A 104 7.03 21.89 2.77
C GLU A 104 7.76 20.86 3.62
N VAL A 105 8.64 20.10 3.01
CA VAL A 105 9.55 19.15 3.67
C VAL A 105 10.33 19.81 4.81
N ASP A 106 10.87 21.02 4.59
CA ASP A 106 11.70 21.72 5.57
C ASP A 106 11.00 21.96 6.90
N ARG A 107 9.70 22.26 6.86
CA ARG A 107 8.91 22.49 8.07
C ARG A 107 8.78 21.23 8.93
N ILE A 108 8.47 20.10 8.29
CA ILE A 108 8.31 18.83 8.99
C ILE A 108 9.67 18.27 9.43
N PHE A 109 10.71 18.35 8.60
CA PHE A 109 12.04 17.93 9.01
C PHE A 109 12.59 18.77 10.18
N GLY A 110 12.27 20.08 10.22
CA GLY A 110 12.57 20.91 11.39
C GLY A 110 11.92 20.37 12.68
N ILE A 111 10.65 19.95 12.61
CA ILE A 111 9.94 19.33 13.75
C ILE A 111 10.56 17.97 14.09
N MET A 112 10.84 17.13 13.10
CA MET A 112 11.39 15.79 13.29
C MET A 112 12.80 15.82 13.91
N ARG A 113 13.61 16.82 13.61
CA ARG A 113 14.93 17.04 14.22
C ARG A 113 14.82 17.20 15.73
N GLU A 114 13.83 17.97 16.19
CA GLU A 114 13.59 18.21 17.62
C GLU A 114 12.79 17.05 18.28
N ASN A 115 12.18 16.19 17.48
CA ASN A 115 11.32 15.10 17.92
C ASN A 115 11.74 13.78 17.26
N PRO A 116 12.78 13.09 17.75
CA PRO A 116 13.43 11.98 17.06
C PRO A 116 12.59 10.72 16.90
N GLY A 117 11.45 10.62 17.58
CA GLY A 117 10.55 9.47 17.44
C GLY A 117 9.50 9.60 16.32
N TRP A 118 9.41 10.77 15.66
CA TRP A 118 8.47 10.98 14.56
C TRP A 118 9.05 10.50 13.23
N GLU A 119 8.18 9.93 12.41
CA GLU A 119 8.47 9.46 11.05
C GLU A 119 7.64 10.27 10.04
N VAL A 120 7.95 10.14 8.74
CA VAL A 120 7.25 10.89 7.69
C VAL A 120 7.11 10.08 6.41
N ILE A 121 5.95 10.18 5.76
CA ILE A 121 5.77 9.79 4.37
C ILE A 121 6.16 10.98 3.49
N ALA A 122 7.08 10.75 2.56
CA ALA A 122 7.52 11.73 1.59
C ALA A 122 7.15 11.27 0.17
N MET A 123 6.24 12.01 -0.46
CA MET A 123 5.75 11.73 -1.81
C MET A 123 6.72 12.27 -2.86
N LEU A 124 6.89 11.53 -3.96
CA LEU A 124 7.74 11.94 -5.09
C LEU A 124 6.97 12.86 -6.06
N SER A 125 6.53 14.02 -5.55
CA SER A 125 5.92 15.11 -6.33
C SER A 125 6.57 16.46 -5.99
N ASP A 126 6.42 17.41 -6.88
CA ASP A 126 6.90 18.79 -6.73
C ASP A 126 5.87 19.82 -7.23
N ASP A 127 6.25 21.08 -7.37
CA ASP A 127 5.35 22.16 -7.81
C ASP A 127 4.78 21.94 -9.20
N ASP A 128 5.41 21.14 -10.05
CA ASP A 128 4.92 20.78 -11.39
C ASP A 128 3.96 19.57 -11.34
N GLY A 129 3.74 19.00 -10.16
CA GLY A 129 2.86 17.86 -9.90
C GLY A 129 3.60 16.54 -9.79
N ILE A 130 2.95 15.45 -10.22
CA ILE A 130 3.54 14.10 -10.20
C ILE A 130 4.38 13.92 -11.47
N PRO A 131 5.70 13.69 -11.36
CA PRO A 131 6.56 13.54 -12.54
C PRO A 131 6.17 12.33 -13.40
N LYS A 132 6.24 12.51 -14.72
CA LYS A 132 5.77 11.56 -15.74
C LYS A 132 6.78 10.44 -16.07
N CYS A 133 8.01 10.54 -15.57
CA CYS A 133 9.01 9.50 -15.75
C CYS A 133 9.75 9.19 -14.45
N ALA A 134 10.33 7.99 -14.37
CA ALA A 134 11.09 7.53 -13.20
C ALA A 134 12.29 8.43 -12.90
N ALA A 135 12.97 8.91 -13.94
CA ALA A 135 14.15 9.77 -13.77
C ALA A 135 13.83 11.08 -13.05
N ASP A 136 12.67 11.68 -13.32
CA ASP A 136 12.26 12.92 -12.67
C ASP A 136 11.75 12.65 -11.25
N ARG A 137 11.02 11.54 -11.00
CA ARG A 137 10.71 11.11 -9.62
C ARG A 137 11.96 10.91 -8.78
N LEU A 138 13.02 10.35 -9.35
CA LEU A 138 14.31 10.19 -8.66
C LEU A 138 15.03 11.52 -8.41
N LYS A 139 14.84 12.54 -9.25
CA LYS A 139 15.33 13.90 -8.94
C LYS A 139 14.63 14.50 -7.72
N VAL A 140 13.31 14.29 -7.60
CA VAL A 140 12.56 14.69 -6.40
C VAL A 140 13.09 13.95 -5.17
N LEU A 141 13.30 12.63 -5.26
CA LEU A 141 13.94 11.84 -4.20
C LEU A 141 15.28 12.44 -3.76
N ASP A 142 16.18 12.72 -4.71
CA ASP A 142 17.49 13.31 -4.42
C ASP A 142 17.34 14.69 -3.73
N GLY A 143 16.29 15.45 -4.07
CA GLY A 143 15.94 16.70 -3.39
C GLY A 143 15.54 16.49 -1.93
N ILE A 144 14.65 15.53 -1.68
CA ILE A 144 14.21 15.15 -0.33
C ILE A 144 15.40 14.68 0.51
N MET A 145 16.26 13.82 -0.06
CA MET A 145 17.40 13.26 0.67
C MET A 145 18.47 14.31 1.02
N ARG A 146 18.74 15.29 0.14
CA ARG A 146 19.59 16.43 0.48
C ARG A 146 19.04 17.24 1.65
N LYS A 147 17.72 17.43 1.71
CA LYS A 147 17.07 18.08 2.86
C LYS A 147 17.16 17.23 4.12
N ALA A 148 16.91 15.92 4.03
CA ALA A 148 17.06 15.00 5.15
C ALA A 148 18.46 15.07 5.77
N GLU A 149 19.49 15.05 4.94
CA GLU A 149 20.89 15.22 5.36
C GLU A 149 21.12 16.58 6.06
N ALA A 150 20.63 17.66 5.47
CA ALA A 150 20.79 19.02 6.02
C ALA A 150 20.12 19.18 7.40
N TYR A 151 19.01 18.49 7.64
CA TYR A 151 18.32 18.48 8.94
C TYR A 151 18.80 17.37 9.89
N GLY A 152 19.69 16.48 9.45
CA GLY A 152 20.16 15.34 10.23
C GLY A 152 19.07 14.31 10.50
N ILE A 153 18.15 14.12 9.55
CA ILE A 153 17.08 13.12 9.66
C ILE A 153 17.62 11.75 9.23
N ASP A 154 17.46 10.76 10.11
CA ASP A 154 17.81 9.38 9.80
C ASP A 154 16.89 8.84 8.68
N PRO A 155 17.46 8.29 7.60
CA PRO A 155 16.67 7.66 6.51
C PRO A 155 15.65 6.63 6.98
N PHE A 156 15.89 5.88 8.05
CA PHE A 156 14.92 4.95 8.64
C PHE A 156 13.62 5.60 9.15
N ARG A 157 13.57 6.91 9.20
CA ARG A 157 12.38 7.66 9.62
C ARG A 157 11.60 8.22 8.43
N ILE A 158 12.00 7.87 7.21
CA ILE A 158 11.41 8.39 5.99
C ILE A 158 10.82 7.23 5.18
N HIS A 159 9.52 7.32 4.89
CA HIS A 159 8.81 6.41 4.02
C HIS A 159 8.59 7.09 2.68
N ILE A 160 9.26 6.65 1.65
CA ILE A 160 9.09 7.21 0.31
C ILE A 160 7.86 6.59 -0.36
N ASP A 161 6.92 7.44 -0.75
CA ASP A 161 5.81 7.05 -1.62
C ASP A 161 6.15 7.44 -3.07
N PRO A 162 6.43 6.46 -3.94
CA PRO A 162 6.68 6.71 -5.36
C PRO A 162 5.43 7.18 -6.10
N ILE A 163 4.29 7.25 -5.45
CA ILE A 163 2.96 7.65 -5.93
C ILE A 163 2.45 6.70 -7.03
N VAL A 164 1.63 5.74 -6.61
CA VAL A 164 0.96 4.84 -7.54
C VAL A 164 -0.29 5.51 -8.10
N GLU A 165 -0.37 5.55 -9.42
CA GLU A 165 -1.57 5.98 -10.15
C GLU A 165 -2.42 4.75 -10.48
N ALA A 166 -3.73 4.97 -10.70
CA ALA A 166 -4.64 3.86 -10.98
C ALA A 166 -4.31 3.20 -12.32
N GLU A 167 -4.22 1.87 -12.33
CA GLU A 167 -3.90 1.09 -13.53
C GLU A 167 -4.94 1.27 -14.66
N ALA A 168 -6.17 1.66 -14.29
CA ALA A 168 -7.21 2.02 -15.26
C ALA A 168 -6.98 3.37 -15.94
N TYR A 169 -6.08 4.19 -15.42
CA TYR A 169 -5.75 5.50 -15.96
C TYR A 169 -4.50 5.40 -16.84
N ILE A 170 -4.66 5.64 -18.12
CA ILE A 170 -3.56 5.66 -19.08
C ILE A 170 -3.26 7.12 -19.42
N ASP A 171 -2.15 7.62 -18.92
CA ASP A 171 -1.63 8.92 -19.33
C ASP A 171 -0.72 8.74 -20.56
N PRO A 172 -1.10 9.27 -21.74
CA PRO A 172 -0.30 9.11 -22.95
C PRO A 172 1.06 9.84 -22.88
N GLU A 173 1.26 10.72 -21.91
CA GLU A 173 2.53 11.43 -21.67
C GLU A 173 3.48 10.67 -20.73
N GLN A 174 3.05 9.53 -20.18
CA GLN A 174 3.83 8.75 -19.26
C GLN A 174 4.83 7.87 -20.01
N GLU A 175 6.13 8.21 -19.90
CA GLU A 175 7.20 7.56 -20.69
C GLU A 175 7.55 6.15 -20.21
N ASP A 176 7.45 5.91 -18.90
CA ASP A 176 7.87 4.64 -18.27
C ASP A 176 6.71 3.64 -18.07
N GLY A 177 5.60 3.86 -18.75
CA GLY A 177 4.40 3.02 -18.66
C GLY A 177 3.48 3.42 -17.50
N PRO A 178 2.26 2.89 -17.47
CA PRO A 178 1.26 3.21 -16.47
C PRO A 178 1.53 2.52 -15.13
N GLY A 179 0.89 3.03 -14.08
CA GLY A 179 0.69 2.38 -12.80
C GLY A 179 1.93 1.71 -12.21
N ILE A 180 1.94 0.40 -12.24
CA ILE A 180 2.96 -0.39 -11.57
C ILE A 180 4.34 -0.31 -12.23
N ALA A 181 4.43 -0.16 -13.56
CA ALA A 181 5.72 -0.15 -14.26
C ALA A 181 6.60 1.01 -13.78
N MET A 182 6.02 2.20 -13.64
CA MET A 182 6.68 3.37 -13.10
C MET A 182 7.12 3.15 -11.65
N VAL A 183 6.20 2.73 -10.79
CA VAL A 183 6.47 2.62 -9.34
C VAL A 183 7.51 1.55 -9.03
N THR A 184 7.49 0.42 -9.73
CA THR A 184 8.47 -0.65 -9.52
C THR A 184 9.87 -0.23 -9.94
N LYS A 185 10.00 0.48 -11.06
CA LYS A 185 11.28 1.03 -11.52
C LYS A 185 11.86 2.02 -10.51
N VAL A 186 11.03 2.90 -9.97
CA VAL A 186 11.43 3.84 -8.93
C VAL A 186 11.80 3.12 -7.63
N ALA A 187 11.03 2.10 -7.22
CA ALA A 187 11.28 1.34 -6.01
C ALA A 187 12.63 0.59 -6.06
N ASP A 188 12.96 -0.03 -7.19
CA ASP A 188 14.25 -0.68 -7.39
C ASP A 188 15.43 0.29 -7.24
N GLU A 189 15.29 1.50 -7.80
CA GLU A 189 16.31 2.56 -7.67
C GLU A 189 16.42 3.08 -6.24
N ILE A 190 15.30 3.24 -5.52
CA ILE A 190 15.32 3.62 -4.09
C ILE A 190 16.09 2.57 -3.29
N ARG A 191 15.77 1.28 -3.46
CA ARG A 191 16.48 0.20 -2.75
C ARG A 191 17.97 0.13 -3.06
N SER A 192 18.35 0.41 -4.31
CA SER A 192 19.74 0.44 -4.72
C SER A 192 20.52 1.61 -4.10
N ARG A 193 19.93 2.81 -4.08
CA ARG A 193 20.62 4.04 -3.66
C ARG A 193 20.53 4.29 -2.16
N TYR A 194 19.38 4.00 -1.58
CA TYR A 194 19.03 4.34 -0.20
C TYR A 194 18.38 3.14 0.52
N PRO A 195 19.12 2.07 0.79
CA PRO A 195 18.58 0.83 1.36
C PRO A 195 17.94 0.98 2.74
N ALA A 196 18.22 2.07 3.44
CA ALA A 196 17.70 2.38 4.77
C ALA A 196 16.34 3.11 4.74
N LEU A 197 15.89 3.62 3.59
CA LEU A 197 14.57 4.21 3.45
C LEU A 197 13.49 3.14 3.50
N HIS A 198 12.34 3.47 4.06
CA HIS A 198 11.12 2.69 3.81
C HIS A 198 10.52 3.07 2.46
N ILE A 199 9.96 2.09 1.75
CA ILE A 199 9.15 2.31 0.56
C ILE A 199 7.70 2.04 0.96
N THR A 200 6.84 3.02 0.79
CA THR A 200 5.41 2.92 1.11
C THR A 200 4.56 3.10 -0.13
N SER A 201 3.32 2.63 -0.06
CA SER A 201 2.30 2.90 -1.08
C SER A 201 0.91 2.73 -0.50
N ALA A 202 -0.03 3.54 -0.97
CA ALA A 202 -1.46 3.32 -0.74
C ALA A 202 -1.95 2.22 -1.70
N ILE A 203 -2.06 0.99 -1.17
CA ILE A 203 -2.33 -0.20 -1.99
C ILE A 203 -3.64 -0.08 -2.80
N SER A 204 -4.64 0.58 -2.25
CA SER A 204 -5.96 0.68 -2.88
C SER A 204 -6.01 1.60 -4.12
N ASN A 205 -4.99 2.43 -4.34
CA ASN A 205 -4.96 3.37 -5.47
C ASN A 205 -4.84 2.64 -6.82
N ILE A 206 -4.03 1.59 -6.91
CA ILE A 206 -3.79 0.84 -8.16
C ILE A 206 -5.08 0.36 -8.83
N SER A 207 -6.08 0.02 -8.04
CA SER A 207 -7.32 -0.59 -8.52
C SER A 207 -8.48 0.40 -8.69
N HIS A 208 -8.22 1.71 -8.55
CA HIS A 208 -9.28 2.71 -8.65
C HIS A 208 -9.95 2.64 -10.03
N GLY A 209 -11.29 2.62 -10.07
CA GLY A 209 -12.05 2.49 -11.31
C GLY A 209 -12.19 1.06 -11.86
N LEU A 210 -11.48 0.07 -11.31
CA LEU A 210 -11.52 -1.31 -11.79
C LEU A 210 -12.56 -2.17 -11.02
N PRO A 211 -13.11 -3.22 -11.64
CA PRO A 211 -13.93 -4.21 -10.96
C PRO A 211 -13.06 -5.13 -10.09
N ALA A 212 -13.70 -5.87 -9.16
CA ALA A 212 -13.06 -6.88 -8.32
C ALA A 212 -11.72 -6.45 -7.70
N ARG A 213 -11.66 -5.22 -7.21
CA ARG A 213 -10.48 -4.49 -6.72
C ARG A 213 -9.55 -5.32 -5.83
N LYS A 214 -10.12 -6.28 -5.07
CA LYS A 214 -9.32 -7.11 -4.15
C LYS A 214 -8.17 -7.85 -4.84
N TYR A 215 -8.38 -8.37 -6.04
CA TYR A 215 -7.35 -9.14 -6.75
C TYR A 215 -6.23 -8.23 -7.24
N MET A 216 -6.57 -7.05 -7.75
CA MET A 216 -5.59 -6.03 -8.12
C MET A 216 -4.76 -5.59 -6.92
N ASN A 217 -5.41 -5.28 -5.79
CA ASN A 217 -4.73 -4.89 -4.56
C ASN A 217 -3.81 -6.00 -4.04
N TYR A 218 -4.25 -7.26 -4.07
CA TYR A 218 -3.46 -8.40 -3.61
C TYR A 218 -2.23 -8.62 -4.49
N SER A 219 -2.43 -8.65 -5.82
CA SER A 219 -1.34 -8.84 -6.78
C SER A 219 -0.37 -7.66 -6.74
N PHE A 220 -0.87 -6.42 -6.64
CA PHE A 220 -0.03 -5.23 -6.50
C PHE A 220 0.83 -5.29 -5.24
N ALA A 221 0.26 -5.64 -4.09
CA ALA A 221 1.02 -5.77 -2.85
C ALA A 221 2.15 -6.81 -2.97
N VAL A 222 1.86 -7.98 -3.59
CA VAL A 222 2.87 -9.02 -3.82
C VAL A 222 4.00 -8.52 -4.72
N LEU A 223 3.64 -7.88 -5.82
CA LEU A 223 4.63 -7.38 -6.78
C LEU A 223 5.48 -6.26 -6.19
N MET A 224 4.87 -5.33 -5.46
CA MET A 224 5.59 -4.26 -4.78
C MET A 224 6.53 -4.78 -3.67
N LEU A 225 6.11 -5.80 -2.91
CA LEU A 225 6.99 -6.49 -1.95
C LEU A 225 8.23 -7.08 -2.65
N ALA A 226 8.07 -7.61 -3.88
CA ALA A 226 9.18 -8.11 -4.67
C ALA A 226 10.14 -7.00 -5.18
N HIS A 227 9.70 -5.74 -5.15
CA HIS A 227 10.50 -4.54 -5.43
C HIS A 227 10.89 -3.76 -4.16
N GLY A 228 10.75 -4.38 -3.00
CA GLY A 228 11.25 -3.84 -1.74
C GLY A 228 10.28 -2.95 -0.98
N LEU A 229 8.97 -2.96 -1.28
CA LEU A 229 7.97 -2.37 -0.40
C LEU A 229 8.09 -2.99 0.99
N ASP A 230 8.15 -2.16 2.03
CA ASP A 230 8.22 -2.61 3.42
C ASP A 230 7.30 -1.82 4.37
N SER A 231 6.59 -0.83 3.82
CA SER A 231 5.52 -0.08 4.48
C SER A 231 4.32 0.02 3.53
N ALA A 232 3.08 0.05 4.04
CA ALA A 232 1.89 0.17 3.18
C ALA A 232 0.73 0.83 3.91
N ILE A 233 0.05 1.75 3.23
CA ILE A 233 -1.26 2.28 3.63
C ILE A 233 -2.31 1.32 3.05
N LEU A 234 -3.07 0.65 3.93
CA LEU A 234 -4.02 -0.38 3.52
C LEU A 234 -5.13 -0.58 4.58
N ASP A 235 -6.14 -1.35 4.21
CA ASP A 235 -7.17 -1.81 5.14
C ASP A 235 -6.66 -3.02 5.96
N PRO A 236 -6.28 -2.86 7.24
CA PRO A 236 -5.80 -3.98 8.04
C PRO A 236 -6.91 -4.98 8.39
N LEU A 237 -8.18 -4.64 8.16
CA LEU A 237 -9.30 -5.55 8.34
C LEU A 237 -9.49 -6.48 7.14
N ASP A 238 -8.82 -6.22 6.01
CA ASP A 238 -8.73 -7.17 4.90
C ASP A 238 -7.69 -8.25 5.21
N ARG A 239 -8.14 -9.28 5.93
CA ARG A 239 -7.29 -10.41 6.33
C ARG A 239 -6.65 -11.13 5.14
N GLY A 240 -7.34 -11.12 3.99
CA GLY A 240 -6.81 -11.73 2.77
C GLY A 240 -5.62 -10.97 2.23
N LEU A 241 -5.68 -9.63 2.19
CA LEU A 241 -4.56 -8.79 1.79
C LEU A 241 -3.35 -9.00 2.68
N LEU A 242 -3.54 -8.99 4.00
CA LEU A 242 -2.44 -9.21 4.95
C LEU A 242 -1.86 -10.63 4.82
N ALA A 243 -2.70 -11.64 4.65
CA ALA A 243 -2.24 -13.03 4.50
C ALA A 243 -1.43 -13.22 3.20
N VAL A 244 -1.87 -12.63 2.08
CA VAL A 244 -1.14 -12.65 0.81
C VAL A 244 0.20 -11.94 0.94
N ALA A 245 0.23 -10.77 1.59
CA ALA A 245 1.45 -10.00 1.80
C ALA A 245 2.47 -10.73 2.69
N ASP A 246 2.01 -11.30 3.82
CA ASP A 246 2.85 -12.12 4.70
C ASP A 246 3.42 -13.33 3.97
N GLY A 247 2.60 -13.97 3.12
CA GLY A 247 3.02 -15.08 2.30
C GLY A 247 4.06 -14.71 1.27
N ALA A 248 3.85 -13.61 0.56
CA ALA A 248 4.81 -13.08 -0.38
C ALA A 248 6.14 -12.76 0.30
N GLY A 249 6.11 -12.09 1.46
CA GLY A 249 7.32 -11.79 2.24
C GLY A 249 8.11 -13.05 2.60
N LYS A 250 7.44 -14.13 3.00
CA LYS A 250 8.08 -15.42 3.29
C LYS A 250 8.66 -16.06 2.03
N LEU A 251 7.91 -16.06 0.91
CA LEU A 251 8.41 -16.59 -0.36
C LEU A 251 9.64 -15.82 -0.85
N LEU A 252 9.65 -14.50 -0.68
CA LEU A 252 10.78 -13.65 -1.07
C LEU A 252 12.01 -13.83 -0.17
N ALA A 253 11.85 -14.26 1.06
CA ALA A 253 12.96 -14.58 1.97
C ALA A 253 13.70 -15.87 1.58
N PHE A 254 13.13 -16.73 0.72
CA PHE A 254 13.82 -17.91 0.22
C PHE A 254 14.80 -17.57 -0.89
N PRO A 255 15.92 -18.34 -1.02
CA PRO A 255 16.85 -18.21 -2.13
C PRO A 255 16.15 -18.30 -3.49
N GLU A 256 16.58 -17.50 -4.43
CA GLU A 256 15.90 -17.33 -5.72
C GLU A 256 15.82 -18.62 -6.54
N ASP A 257 16.86 -19.45 -6.49
CA ASP A 257 16.94 -20.77 -7.12
C ASP A 257 15.91 -21.77 -6.56
N ARG A 258 15.45 -21.59 -5.32
CA ARG A 258 14.47 -22.46 -4.66
C ARG A 258 13.02 -21.95 -4.73
N ARG A 259 12.78 -20.73 -5.19
CA ARG A 259 11.41 -20.14 -5.23
C ARG A 259 10.46 -20.86 -6.18
N GLN A 260 10.96 -21.45 -7.26
CA GLN A 260 10.13 -22.27 -8.17
C GLN A 260 9.71 -23.58 -7.53
N ASP A 261 10.63 -24.24 -6.83
CA ASP A 261 10.33 -25.48 -6.10
C ASP A 261 9.32 -25.21 -5.00
N LEU A 262 9.39 -24.02 -4.38
CA LEU A 262 8.48 -23.63 -3.31
C LEU A 262 7.07 -23.32 -3.85
N ALA A 263 6.93 -22.67 -5.00
CA ALA A 263 5.65 -22.46 -5.66
C ALA A 263 4.97 -23.81 -6.01
N ALA A 264 5.74 -24.76 -6.54
CA ALA A 264 5.27 -26.12 -6.79
C ALA A 264 4.97 -26.89 -5.48
N ALA A 265 5.74 -26.67 -4.42
CA ALA A 265 5.52 -27.26 -3.11
C ALA A 265 4.26 -26.71 -2.41
N VAL A 266 3.99 -25.41 -2.55
CA VAL A 266 2.75 -24.78 -2.05
C VAL A 266 1.52 -25.41 -2.72
N GLN A 267 1.58 -25.65 -4.03
CA GLN A 267 0.51 -26.34 -4.77
C GLN A 267 0.30 -27.78 -4.31
N LYS A 268 1.39 -28.50 -3.95
CA LYS A 268 1.34 -29.93 -3.61
C LYS A 268 1.11 -30.23 -2.12
N SER A 269 1.66 -29.44 -1.21
CA SER A 269 1.76 -29.79 0.20
C SER A 269 1.00 -28.87 1.17
N GLY A 270 0.40 -27.78 0.63
CA GLY A 270 -0.35 -26.81 1.41
C GLY A 270 0.50 -25.79 2.17
N ALA A 271 -0.16 -24.73 2.62
CA ALA A 271 0.46 -23.54 3.20
C ALA A 271 1.24 -23.80 4.51
N GLU A 272 0.84 -24.77 5.31
CA GLU A 272 1.52 -25.09 6.58
C GLU A 272 2.95 -25.59 6.39
N SER A 273 3.21 -26.39 5.34
CA SER A 273 4.56 -26.88 5.04
C SER A 273 5.53 -25.77 4.61
N CYS A 274 5.00 -24.61 4.23
CA CYS A 274 5.76 -23.43 3.83
C CYS A 274 5.90 -22.39 4.95
N GLY A 275 5.38 -22.68 6.17
CA GLY A 275 5.48 -21.79 7.32
C GLY A 275 4.58 -20.53 7.21
N PHE A 276 3.47 -20.62 6.52
CA PHE A 276 2.48 -19.55 6.43
C PHE A 276 1.79 -19.33 7.78
N PRO A 277 1.68 -18.08 8.31
CA PRO A 277 1.11 -17.81 9.63
C PRO A 277 -0.42 -17.80 9.58
N LEU A 278 -1.04 -18.95 9.32
CA LEU A 278 -2.50 -19.07 9.17
C LEU A 278 -3.25 -18.74 10.46
N SER A 279 -2.73 -19.22 11.60
CA SER A 279 -3.37 -19.07 12.91
C SER A 279 -3.32 -17.65 13.46
N GLU A 280 -2.26 -16.91 13.17
CA GLU A 280 -2.06 -15.55 13.69
C GLU A 280 -3.01 -14.53 13.08
N ARG A 281 -3.47 -14.78 11.85
CA ARG A 281 -4.42 -13.90 11.13
C ARG A 281 -5.86 -14.35 11.22
N GLY A 282 -6.17 -15.42 11.95
CA GLY A 282 -7.51 -16.00 12.05
C GLY A 282 -8.06 -16.48 10.70
N VAL A 283 -7.18 -16.96 9.84
CA VAL A 283 -7.47 -17.49 8.51
C VAL A 283 -7.53 -19.01 8.60
N SER A 284 -8.51 -19.65 7.98
CA SER A 284 -8.59 -21.11 7.90
C SER A 284 -7.46 -21.69 7.04
N GLU A 285 -7.12 -22.97 7.25
CA GLU A 285 -6.10 -23.65 6.44
C GLU A 285 -6.41 -23.58 4.93
N GLN A 286 -7.66 -23.76 4.55
CA GLN A 286 -8.07 -23.67 3.14
C GLN A 286 -7.87 -22.26 2.55
N GLU A 287 -8.26 -21.24 3.31
CA GLU A 287 -8.03 -19.83 2.89
C GLU A 287 -6.54 -19.52 2.82
N GLY A 288 -5.76 -20.00 3.77
CA GLY A 288 -4.31 -19.80 3.79
C GLY A 288 -3.62 -20.42 2.56
N ARG A 289 -4.00 -21.63 2.16
CA ARG A 289 -3.52 -22.25 0.90
C ARG A 289 -3.84 -21.36 -0.30
N LYS A 290 -5.07 -20.89 -0.40
CA LYS A 290 -5.50 -20.01 -1.49
C LYS A 290 -4.66 -18.73 -1.55
N TYR A 291 -4.44 -18.05 -0.44
CA TYR A 291 -3.61 -16.83 -0.41
C TYR A 291 -2.14 -17.11 -0.75
N ALA A 292 -1.61 -18.25 -0.33
CA ALA A 292 -0.27 -18.69 -0.72
C ALA A 292 -0.15 -18.92 -2.22
N GLU A 293 -1.15 -19.57 -2.82
CA GLU A 293 -1.20 -19.81 -4.27
C GLU A 293 -1.32 -18.50 -5.04
N MET A 294 -2.14 -17.55 -4.59
CA MET A 294 -2.25 -16.22 -5.21
C MET A 294 -0.90 -15.50 -5.22
N ALA A 295 -0.17 -15.50 -4.10
CA ALA A 295 1.15 -14.90 -4.03
C ALA A 295 2.17 -15.62 -4.92
N ALA A 296 2.16 -16.96 -4.91
CA ALA A 296 3.08 -17.77 -5.71
C ALA A 296 2.86 -17.58 -7.23
N VAL A 297 1.60 -17.49 -7.67
CA VAL A 297 1.28 -17.26 -9.08
C VAL A 297 1.77 -15.88 -9.53
N ALA A 298 1.50 -14.82 -8.78
CA ALA A 298 1.94 -13.47 -9.12
C ALA A 298 3.47 -13.38 -9.21
N LEU A 299 4.20 -13.98 -8.26
CA LEU A 299 5.67 -14.02 -8.27
C LEU A 299 6.24 -14.88 -9.41
N ALA A 300 5.58 -16.00 -9.75
CA ALA A 300 5.98 -16.84 -10.87
C ALA A 300 5.80 -16.10 -12.20
N MET A 301 4.69 -15.42 -12.41
CA MET A 301 4.45 -14.63 -13.63
C MET A 301 5.47 -13.50 -13.77
N LYS A 302 5.75 -12.76 -12.70
CA LYS A 302 6.83 -11.76 -12.67
C LYS A 302 8.17 -12.34 -13.10
N ARG A 303 8.52 -13.51 -12.60
CA ARG A 303 9.81 -14.16 -12.92
C ARG A 303 9.89 -14.68 -14.35
N LEU A 304 8.79 -15.29 -14.82
CA LEU A 304 8.76 -15.95 -16.14
C LEU A 304 8.48 -14.97 -17.27
N GLY A 305 7.90 -13.80 -16.99
CA GLY A 305 7.37 -12.90 -18.01
C GLY A 305 6.29 -13.55 -18.87
N ALA A 306 5.47 -14.44 -18.26
CA ALA A 306 4.50 -15.26 -18.96
C ALA A 306 3.08 -14.91 -18.52
N GLY A 307 2.17 -14.71 -19.49
CA GLY A 307 0.76 -14.43 -19.28
C GLY A 307 -0.03 -15.63 -18.75
N VAL A 308 -1.33 -15.44 -18.54
CA VAL A 308 -2.23 -16.45 -17.93
C VAL A 308 -2.27 -17.76 -18.74
N ASP A 309 -2.26 -17.66 -20.06
CA ASP A 309 -2.33 -18.82 -20.96
C ASP A 309 -1.11 -19.74 -20.86
N ALA A 310 0.06 -19.19 -20.54
CA ALA A 310 1.29 -19.96 -20.37
C ALA A 310 1.40 -20.63 -19.00
N MET A 311 0.56 -20.22 -18.05
CA MET A 311 0.46 -20.81 -16.72
C MET A 311 -0.58 -21.93 -16.74
N ASN A 312 -0.19 -23.13 -16.31
CA ASN A 312 -1.16 -24.23 -16.21
C ASN A 312 -2.09 -24.03 -15.00
N LEU A 313 -3.09 -23.19 -15.18
CA LEU A 313 -4.07 -22.81 -14.15
C LEU A 313 -5.38 -23.61 -14.26
N ASN A 314 -5.36 -24.82 -14.88
CA ASN A 314 -6.51 -25.72 -14.91
C ASN A 314 -6.84 -26.17 -13.48
N ASP A 315 -8.12 -26.18 -13.17
CA ASP A 315 -8.66 -26.61 -11.86
C ASP A 315 -8.23 -25.76 -10.63
N VAL A 316 -7.72 -24.55 -10.82
CA VAL A 316 -7.43 -23.64 -9.70
C VAL A 316 -8.70 -22.95 -9.19
N ASP A 317 -8.62 -22.49 -7.93
CA ASP A 317 -9.67 -21.67 -7.32
C ASP A 317 -9.89 -20.37 -8.11
N ARG A 318 -11.13 -19.90 -8.18
CA ARG A 318 -11.48 -18.67 -8.90
C ARG A 318 -10.76 -17.42 -8.37
N ASP A 319 -10.47 -17.37 -7.07
CA ASP A 319 -9.73 -16.28 -6.49
C ASP A 319 -8.25 -16.29 -6.95
N VAL A 320 -7.67 -17.49 -7.10
CA VAL A 320 -6.31 -17.65 -7.65
C VAL A 320 -6.28 -17.24 -9.13
N LEU A 321 -7.29 -17.63 -9.90
CA LEU A 321 -7.42 -17.21 -11.28
C LEU A 321 -7.58 -15.68 -11.40
N GLY A 322 -8.39 -15.06 -10.54
CA GLY A 322 -8.54 -13.61 -10.48
C GLY A 322 -7.23 -12.89 -10.17
N ALA A 323 -6.40 -13.44 -9.27
CA ALA A 323 -5.08 -12.91 -8.95
C ALA A 323 -4.09 -13.07 -10.11
N ALA A 324 -4.18 -14.18 -10.86
CA ALA A 324 -3.37 -14.40 -12.06
C ALA A 324 -3.66 -13.35 -13.14
N TYR A 325 -4.92 -13.13 -13.48
CA TYR A 325 -5.30 -12.09 -14.44
C TYR A 325 -4.90 -10.69 -13.96
N ALA A 326 -5.05 -10.40 -12.67
CA ALA A 326 -4.61 -9.14 -12.10
C ALA A 326 -3.08 -8.95 -12.18
N ALA A 327 -2.32 -10.01 -11.89
CA ALA A 327 -0.86 -9.97 -12.00
C ALA A 327 -0.40 -9.81 -13.46
N ALA A 328 -1.05 -10.50 -14.40
CA ALA A 328 -0.76 -10.37 -15.83
C ALA A 328 -1.01 -8.94 -16.31
N ALA A 329 -2.15 -8.35 -15.94
CA ALA A 329 -2.48 -6.97 -16.26
C ALA A 329 -1.44 -5.99 -15.71
N LEU A 330 -1.10 -6.13 -14.43
CA LEU A 330 -0.10 -5.26 -13.77
C LEU A 330 1.31 -5.40 -14.36
N LEU A 331 1.67 -6.58 -14.85
CA LEU A 331 2.98 -6.84 -15.46
C LEU A 331 3.03 -6.51 -16.95
N GLY A 332 1.91 -6.10 -17.56
CA GLY A 332 1.83 -5.81 -18.99
C GLY A 332 2.11 -7.05 -19.87
N LEU A 333 1.69 -8.24 -19.42
CA LEU A 333 1.95 -9.51 -20.11
C LEU A 333 0.89 -9.87 -21.17
N GLU A 334 -0.11 -9.02 -21.35
CA GLU A 334 -1.24 -9.19 -22.25
C GLU A 334 -1.09 -8.29 -23.49
N GLU A 335 -1.55 -8.76 -24.66
CA GLU A 335 -1.27 -8.11 -25.95
C GLU A 335 -2.05 -6.80 -26.18
N GLU A 336 -3.22 -6.60 -25.54
CA GLU A 336 -4.15 -5.49 -25.84
C GLU A 336 -4.20 -4.37 -24.77
N GLY A 337 -3.25 -4.34 -23.85
CA GLY A 337 -3.20 -3.32 -22.80
C GLY A 337 -3.67 -3.83 -21.44
N SER A 338 -3.04 -3.28 -20.40
CA SER A 338 -2.91 -3.86 -19.07
C SER A 338 -4.20 -4.29 -18.36
N CYS A 339 -5.35 -3.66 -18.66
CA CYS A 339 -6.58 -3.94 -17.93
C CYS A 339 -7.72 -4.54 -18.78
N VAL A 340 -7.60 -4.61 -20.10
CA VAL A 340 -8.73 -5.02 -20.98
C VAL A 340 -9.10 -6.46 -20.70
N GLU A 341 -8.15 -7.38 -20.73
CA GLU A 341 -8.41 -8.80 -20.50
C GLU A 341 -8.85 -9.09 -19.08
N TYR A 342 -8.32 -8.38 -18.08
CA TYR A 342 -8.79 -8.47 -16.70
C TYR A 342 -10.29 -8.09 -16.58
N VAL A 343 -10.67 -6.98 -17.18
CA VAL A 343 -12.07 -6.51 -17.18
C VAL A 343 -12.98 -7.46 -17.92
N ASP A 344 -12.54 -8.00 -19.06
CA ASP A 344 -13.33 -8.93 -19.87
C ASP A 344 -13.47 -10.31 -19.21
N ALA A 345 -12.42 -10.82 -18.60
CA ALA A 345 -12.47 -12.03 -17.78
C ALA A 345 -13.43 -11.88 -16.59
N TYR A 346 -13.45 -10.71 -15.94
CA TYR A 346 -14.43 -10.41 -14.91
C TYR A 346 -15.87 -10.36 -15.45
N LYS A 347 -16.11 -9.66 -16.59
CA LYS A 347 -17.43 -9.54 -17.22
C LYS A 347 -17.97 -10.88 -17.70
N SER A 348 -17.09 -11.79 -18.15
CA SER A 348 -17.46 -13.14 -18.55
C SER A 348 -17.84 -14.03 -17.35
N GLY A 349 -17.54 -13.59 -16.12
CA GLY A 349 -17.79 -14.36 -14.89
C GLY A 349 -16.73 -15.43 -14.61
N LEU A 350 -15.57 -15.32 -15.24
CA LEU A 350 -14.47 -16.27 -15.07
C LEU A 350 -13.96 -16.27 -13.62
N PHE A 351 -13.89 -15.10 -13.00
CA PHE A 351 -13.64 -14.92 -11.57
C PHE A 351 -14.56 -13.83 -11.00
N GLY A 352 -15.04 -14.06 -9.80
CA GLY A 352 -15.96 -13.15 -9.12
C GLY A 352 -17.43 -13.38 -9.50
N THR A 353 -18.32 -12.93 -8.64
CA THR A 353 -19.76 -12.96 -8.89
C THR A 353 -20.18 -11.60 -9.46
N LYS A 354 -20.90 -11.58 -10.59
CA LYS A 354 -21.72 -10.41 -10.94
C LYS A 354 -22.64 -10.13 -9.74
N LYS A 355 -22.43 -9.01 -9.03
CA LYS A 355 -23.53 -8.50 -8.20
C LYS A 355 -24.70 -8.31 -9.16
N LYS A 356 -25.79 -9.02 -8.92
CA LYS A 356 -27.08 -8.68 -9.55
C LYS A 356 -27.33 -7.23 -9.16
N GLU A 357 -27.35 -6.36 -10.18
CA GLU A 357 -27.81 -4.99 -10.05
C GLU A 357 -29.25 -4.96 -9.52
#